data_35d85cbcfd79d61c116e0cc354e35ace
#
_entry.id   35d85cbcfd79d61c116e0cc354e35ace
#
_cell.length_a   1.000
_cell.length_b   1.000
_cell.length_c   1.000
_cell.angle_alpha   90.00
_cell.angle_beta   90.00
_cell.angle_gamma   90.00
#
_symmetry.space_group_name_H-M   'P 1'
#
loop_
_entity.id
_entity.type
_entity.pdbx_description
1 polymer ?
#
loop_
_entity_poly.entity_id
_entity_poly.type
_entity_poly.pdbx_seq_one_letter_code
_entity_poly.pdbx_strand_id
1 'polypeptide(L)'
;MTQIKKILCIEDDLFIGEMYKRSLTKAGYQVDLINNGTEGLKAAATNQYDLILLDVMLPEKRGTEVLHALRGNGKDLAPNSKVLVLTNFDQDDESKMAMQSKANGYLIKADITPRKLLEIIQSLQQ
;
A
#
# COMPACT_ATOMS: atom_id res chain seq x y z
N MET A 1 -7.07 -1.36 -19.71
CA MET A 1 -7.51 -0.55 -18.55
C MET A 1 -7.51 -1.37 -17.28
N THR A 2 -6.77 -0.93 -16.28
CA THR A 2 -6.71 -1.66 -15.02
C THR A 2 -7.77 -1.15 -14.06
N GLN A 3 -8.70 -2.00 -13.69
CA GLN A 3 -9.73 -1.67 -12.73
C GLN A 3 -9.33 -2.20 -11.36
N ILE A 4 -9.36 -1.34 -10.34
CA ILE A 4 -9.06 -1.72 -8.99
C ILE A 4 -10.33 -2.19 -8.31
N LYS A 5 -10.32 -3.41 -7.79
CA LYS A 5 -11.44 -4.00 -7.07
C LYS A 5 -11.05 -4.44 -5.68
N LYS A 6 -9.88 -5.05 -5.53
CA LYS A 6 -9.43 -5.63 -4.28
C LYS A 6 -8.17 -4.92 -3.80
N ILE A 7 -8.21 -4.41 -2.58
CA ILE A 7 -7.15 -3.60 -1.98
C ILE A 7 -6.63 -4.26 -0.71
N LEU A 8 -5.31 -4.33 -0.58
CA LEU A 8 -4.65 -4.73 0.65
C LEU A 8 -4.10 -3.48 1.31
N CYS A 9 -4.46 -3.25 2.57
CA CYS A 9 -3.94 -2.16 3.36
C CYS A 9 -3.07 -2.72 4.48
N ILE A 10 -1.78 -2.39 4.47
CA ILE A 10 -0.84 -2.83 5.50
C ILE A 10 -0.50 -1.61 6.33
N GLU A 11 -1.11 -1.51 7.51
CA GLU A 11 -1.06 -0.35 8.38
C GLU A 11 -1.17 -0.80 9.84
N ASP A 12 -0.19 -0.44 10.68
CA ASP A 12 -0.20 -0.87 12.08
C ASP A 12 -1.07 0.01 12.97
N ASP A 13 -1.34 1.24 12.58
CA ASP A 13 -2.26 2.10 13.34
C ASP A 13 -3.69 1.67 13.03
N LEU A 14 -4.32 1.02 14.00
CA LEU A 14 -5.67 0.48 13.80
C LEU A 14 -6.70 1.57 13.49
N PHE A 15 -6.56 2.73 14.11
CA PHE A 15 -7.49 3.83 13.89
C PHE A 15 -7.41 4.31 12.43
N ILE A 16 -6.20 4.52 11.94
CA ILE A 16 -5.99 4.96 10.56
C ILE A 16 -6.41 3.87 9.57
N GLY A 17 -6.00 2.62 9.84
CA GLY A 17 -6.34 1.50 8.97
C GLY A 17 -7.84 1.27 8.85
N GLU A 18 -8.56 1.34 9.97
CA GLU A 18 -10.01 1.18 9.96
C GLU A 18 -10.71 2.33 9.24
N MET A 19 -10.18 3.53 9.36
CA MET A 19 -10.71 4.70 8.66
C MET A 19 -10.59 4.50 7.14
N TYR A 20 -9.44 4.08 6.66
CA TYR A 20 -9.23 3.80 5.24
C TYR A 20 -10.14 2.67 4.78
N LYS A 21 -10.18 1.58 5.53
CA LYS A 21 -10.99 0.43 5.17
C LYS A 21 -12.47 0.78 5.05
N ARG A 22 -12.97 1.53 6.02
CA ARG A 22 -14.39 1.96 6.02
C ARG A 22 -14.70 2.81 4.80
N SER A 23 -13.85 3.78 4.53
CA SER A 23 -14.05 4.71 3.42
C SER A 23 -14.00 3.99 2.07
N LEU A 24 -13.02 3.11 1.90
CA LEU A 24 -12.84 2.38 0.64
C LEU A 24 -13.93 1.33 0.44
N THR A 25 -14.33 0.64 1.50
CA THR A 25 -15.42 -0.33 1.44
C THR A 25 -16.73 0.35 1.05
N LYS A 26 -16.98 1.52 1.63
CA LYS A 26 -18.17 2.30 1.30
C LYS A 26 -18.20 2.72 -0.16
N ALA A 27 -17.03 2.92 -0.75
CA ALA A 27 -16.92 3.30 -2.16
C ALA A 27 -17.00 2.10 -3.12
N GLY A 28 -17.14 0.88 -2.59
CA GLY A 28 -17.33 -0.31 -3.41
C GLY A 28 -16.12 -1.22 -3.54
N TYR A 29 -15.00 -0.89 -2.91
CA TYR A 29 -13.80 -1.73 -2.96
C TYR A 29 -13.85 -2.83 -1.90
N GLN A 30 -13.23 -3.94 -2.20
CA GLN A 30 -13.00 -5.00 -1.23
C GLN A 30 -11.65 -4.75 -0.57
N VAL A 31 -11.62 -4.63 0.76
CA VAL A 31 -10.41 -4.22 1.48
C VAL A 31 -10.06 -5.22 2.57
N ASP A 32 -8.82 -5.69 2.55
CA ASP A 32 -8.24 -6.46 3.64
C ASP A 32 -7.24 -5.57 4.38
N LEU A 33 -7.32 -5.55 5.70
CA LEU A 33 -6.45 -4.76 6.56
C LEU A 33 -5.55 -5.68 7.37
N ILE A 34 -4.25 -5.48 7.25
CA ILE A 34 -3.24 -6.25 7.98
C ILE A 34 -2.33 -5.27 8.72
N ASN A 35 -1.98 -5.59 9.97
CA ASN A 35 -1.32 -4.64 10.86
C ASN A 35 0.17 -4.87 11.07
N ASN A 36 0.80 -5.73 10.28
CA ASN A 36 2.24 -5.96 10.41
C ASN A 36 2.86 -6.36 9.07
N GLY A 37 4.17 -6.19 8.97
CA GLY A 37 4.87 -6.42 7.72
C GLY A 37 5.01 -7.88 7.32
N THR A 38 5.14 -8.78 8.30
CA THR A 38 5.31 -10.20 8.02
C THR A 38 4.06 -10.80 7.37
N GLU A 39 2.91 -10.59 7.99
CA GLU A 39 1.65 -11.07 7.44
C GLU A 39 1.26 -10.28 6.19
N GLY A 40 1.61 -9.00 6.15
CA GLY A 40 1.37 -8.17 4.97
C GLY A 40 2.10 -8.68 3.74
N LEU A 41 3.36 -9.08 3.91
CA LEU A 41 4.14 -9.64 2.81
C LEU A 41 3.52 -10.96 2.31
N LYS A 42 3.10 -11.82 3.22
CA LYS A 42 2.46 -13.08 2.85
C LYS A 42 1.21 -12.84 2.01
N ALA A 43 0.38 -11.91 2.46
CA ALA A 43 -0.85 -11.57 1.74
C ALA A 43 -0.55 -10.97 0.37
N ALA A 44 0.40 -10.04 0.31
CA ALA A 44 0.78 -9.38 -0.94
C ALA A 44 1.34 -10.36 -1.97
N ALA A 45 2.11 -11.34 -1.51
CA ALA A 45 2.75 -12.33 -2.39
C ALA A 45 1.76 -13.32 -3.01
N THR A 46 0.51 -13.33 -2.58
CA THR A 46 -0.53 -14.13 -3.25
C THR A 46 -0.89 -13.59 -4.63
N ASN A 47 -0.50 -12.34 -4.92
CA ASN A 47 -0.79 -11.67 -6.18
C ASN A 47 -2.30 -11.55 -6.48
N GLN A 48 -3.11 -11.46 -5.41
CA GLN A 48 -4.57 -11.40 -5.53
C GLN A 48 -5.13 -9.99 -5.41
N TYR A 49 -4.27 -9.01 -5.12
CA TYR A 49 -4.71 -7.64 -4.90
C TYR A 49 -4.39 -6.76 -6.09
N ASP A 50 -5.29 -5.85 -6.41
CA ASP A 50 -5.08 -4.87 -7.48
C ASP A 50 -4.25 -3.69 -7.00
N LEU A 51 -4.36 -3.39 -5.71
CA LEU A 51 -3.65 -2.27 -5.08
C LEU A 51 -3.20 -2.67 -3.69
N ILE A 52 -1.98 -2.30 -3.34
CA ILE A 52 -1.42 -2.48 -2.02
C ILE A 52 -1.06 -1.11 -1.47
N LEU A 53 -1.65 -0.75 -0.33
CA LEU A 53 -1.30 0.45 0.43
C LEU A 53 -0.35 -0.01 1.54
N LEU A 54 0.89 0.45 1.49
CA LEU A 54 1.96 -0.10 2.33
C LEU A 54 2.58 1.01 3.18
N ASP A 55 2.36 0.92 4.50
CA ASP A 55 2.98 1.84 5.45
C ASP A 55 4.48 1.52 5.56
N VAL A 56 5.31 2.54 5.58
CA VAL A 56 6.75 2.39 5.75
C VAL A 56 7.10 1.96 7.18
N MET A 57 6.39 2.49 8.16
CA MET A 57 6.69 2.25 9.58
C MET A 57 5.84 1.14 10.15
N LEU A 58 6.22 -0.11 9.88
CA LEU A 58 5.49 -1.29 10.34
C LEU A 58 6.27 -2.04 11.41
N PRO A 59 5.59 -2.72 12.34
CA PRO A 59 6.27 -3.62 13.27
C PRO A 59 6.69 -4.91 12.55
N GLU A 60 7.64 -5.62 13.13
CA GLU A 60 8.22 -6.89 12.68
C GLU A 60 9.04 -6.73 11.41
N LYS A 61 8.45 -6.26 10.33
CA LYS A 61 9.14 -6.07 9.06
C LYS A 61 8.72 -4.72 8.49
N ARG A 62 9.67 -3.82 8.28
CA ARG A 62 9.39 -2.49 7.76
C ARG A 62 8.80 -2.53 6.36
N GLY A 63 8.05 -1.50 6.00
CA GLY A 63 7.44 -1.41 4.68
C GLY A 63 8.47 -1.47 3.55
N THR A 64 9.64 -0.86 3.74
CA THR A 64 10.71 -0.94 2.74
C THR A 64 11.22 -2.36 2.57
N GLU A 65 11.31 -3.12 3.66
CA GLU A 65 11.70 -4.52 3.60
C GLU A 65 10.64 -5.37 2.90
N VAL A 66 9.37 -5.09 3.17
CA VAL A 66 8.25 -5.78 2.50
C VAL A 66 8.32 -5.52 1.00
N LEU A 67 8.52 -4.28 0.61
CA LEU A 67 8.59 -3.92 -0.81
C LEU A 67 9.79 -4.57 -1.49
N HIS A 68 10.94 -4.58 -0.82
CA HIS A 68 12.13 -5.21 -1.36
C HIS A 68 11.93 -6.72 -1.54
N ALA A 69 11.34 -7.38 -0.55
CA ALA A 69 11.05 -8.81 -0.65
C ALA A 69 10.04 -9.10 -1.75
N LEU A 70 9.09 -8.19 -1.96
CA LEU A 70 8.04 -8.36 -2.96
C LEU A 70 8.56 -8.13 -4.38
N ARG A 71 9.40 -7.12 -4.59
CA ARG A 71 9.81 -6.67 -5.92
C ARG A 71 11.30 -6.40 -6.11
N GLY A 72 12.08 -6.39 -5.03
CA GLY A 72 13.47 -5.93 -5.08
C GLY A 72 14.49 -6.99 -5.47
N ASN A 73 14.08 -8.25 -5.52
CA ASN A 73 15.01 -9.37 -5.71
C ASN A 73 15.03 -9.91 -7.15
N GLY A 74 14.65 -9.08 -8.11
CA GLY A 74 14.66 -9.47 -9.51
C GLY A 74 13.43 -10.23 -9.97
N LYS A 75 12.60 -10.69 -9.04
CA LYS A 75 11.33 -11.35 -9.35
C LYS A 75 10.21 -10.64 -8.63
N ASP A 76 9.21 -10.21 -9.37
CA ASP A 76 8.04 -9.56 -8.80
C ASP A 76 7.03 -10.61 -8.35
N LEU A 77 6.78 -10.70 -7.04
CA LEU A 77 5.83 -11.65 -6.48
C LEU A 77 4.38 -11.17 -6.61
N ALA A 78 4.17 -9.90 -6.92
CA ALA A 78 2.84 -9.34 -7.06
C ALA A 78 2.74 -8.49 -8.34
N PRO A 79 2.95 -9.11 -9.52
CA PRO A 79 2.98 -8.34 -10.77
C PRO A 79 1.64 -7.72 -11.13
N ASN A 80 0.53 -8.24 -10.60
CA ASN A 80 -0.80 -7.68 -10.88
C ASN A 80 -1.17 -6.53 -9.95
N SER A 81 -0.33 -6.22 -8.96
CA SER A 81 -0.63 -5.22 -7.96
C SER A 81 0.11 -3.91 -8.23
N LYS A 82 -0.59 -2.79 -8.07
CA LYS A 82 0.06 -1.51 -7.90
C LYS A 82 0.39 -1.33 -6.42
N VAL A 83 1.52 -0.72 -6.11
CA VAL A 83 1.93 -0.49 -4.72
C VAL A 83 2.10 1.00 -4.49
N LEU A 84 1.35 1.53 -3.52
CA LEU A 84 1.51 2.90 -3.04
C LEU A 84 2.06 2.84 -1.63
N VAL A 85 3.19 3.47 -1.42
CA VAL A 85 3.85 3.51 -0.12
C VAL A 85 3.32 4.72 0.66
N LEU A 86 2.97 4.50 1.93
CA LEU A 86 2.49 5.56 2.82
C LEU A 86 3.62 5.94 3.77
N THR A 87 3.99 7.22 3.77
CA THR A 87 5.11 7.72 4.56
C THR A 87 4.69 8.93 5.37
N ASN A 88 5.39 9.16 6.48
CA ASN A 88 5.14 10.36 7.30
C ASN A 88 5.85 11.60 6.77
N PHE A 89 6.88 11.43 5.96
CA PHE A 89 7.72 12.54 5.53
C PHE A 89 8.01 12.49 4.03
N ASP A 90 7.91 13.65 3.38
CA ASP A 90 8.10 13.80 1.95
C ASP A 90 9.51 13.45 1.47
N GLN A 91 10.51 13.74 2.29
CA GLN A 91 11.91 13.63 1.85
C GLN A 91 12.74 12.69 2.69
N ASP A 92 12.12 11.69 3.27
CA ASP A 92 12.90 10.74 4.00
C ASP A 92 13.55 9.74 3.02
N ASP A 93 14.73 9.24 3.42
CA ASP A 93 15.50 8.34 2.55
C ASP A 93 14.77 7.04 2.29
N GLU A 94 13.96 6.57 3.25
CA GLU A 94 13.21 5.35 3.09
C GLU A 94 12.15 5.48 1.98
N SER A 95 11.49 6.63 1.90
CA SER A 95 10.50 6.88 0.86
C SER A 95 11.13 6.90 -0.52
N LYS A 96 12.31 7.55 -0.63
CA LYS A 96 13.04 7.60 -1.90
C LYS A 96 13.50 6.21 -2.31
N MET A 97 13.99 5.42 -1.35
CA MET A 97 14.41 4.05 -1.61
C MET A 97 13.23 3.19 -2.03
N ALA A 98 12.07 3.38 -1.43
CA ALA A 98 10.87 2.65 -1.81
C ALA A 98 10.48 2.92 -3.26
N MET A 99 10.55 4.17 -3.67
CA MET A 99 10.27 4.53 -5.07
C MET A 99 11.28 3.90 -6.02
N GLN A 100 12.55 3.90 -5.65
CA GLN A 100 13.60 3.27 -6.44
C GLN A 100 13.44 1.75 -6.47
N SER A 101 12.81 1.17 -5.43
CA SER A 101 12.57 -0.26 -5.33
C SER A 101 11.25 -0.68 -5.97
N LYS A 102 10.79 0.09 -6.94
CA LYS A 102 9.66 -0.27 -7.81
C LYS A 102 8.27 -0.13 -7.21
N ALA A 103 8.10 0.77 -6.24
CA ALA A 103 6.75 1.18 -5.87
C ALA A 103 6.15 1.98 -7.02
N ASN A 104 4.85 1.95 -7.17
CA ASN A 104 4.15 2.73 -8.20
C ASN A 104 3.99 4.20 -7.80
N GLY A 105 4.13 4.49 -6.51
CA GLY A 105 4.10 5.85 -6.01
C GLY A 105 4.19 5.87 -4.51
N TYR A 106 4.24 7.07 -3.93
CA TYR A 106 4.18 7.23 -2.48
C TYR A 106 3.23 8.36 -2.12
N LEU A 107 2.67 8.29 -0.92
CA LEU A 107 1.75 9.28 -0.39
C LEU A 107 2.21 9.69 1.01
N ILE A 108 2.05 10.96 1.33
CA ILE A 108 2.42 11.49 2.64
C ILE A 108 1.19 11.41 3.54
N LYS A 109 1.27 10.65 4.63
CA LYS A 109 0.12 10.35 5.49
C LYS A 109 -0.56 11.62 6.01
N ALA A 110 0.19 12.66 6.35
CA ALA A 110 -0.38 13.90 6.85
C ALA A 110 -1.24 14.63 5.82
N ASP A 111 -1.02 14.37 4.54
CA ASP A 111 -1.74 15.05 3.46
C ASP A 111 -2.93 14.22 2.94
N ILE A 112 -3.13 13.01 3.46
CA ILE A 112 -4.16 12.12 2.95
C ILE A 112 -5.41 12.19 3.82
N THR A 113 -6.53 12.59 3.21
CA THR A 113 -7.84 12.38 3.78
C THR A 113 -8.46 11.16 3.10
N PRO A 114 -9.48 10.52 3.69
CA PRO A 114 -10.16 9.42 3.00
C PRO A 114 -10.67 9.81 1.61
N ARG A 115 -11.18 11.02 1.47
CA ARG A 115 -11.66 11.52 0.19
C ARG A 115 -10.53 11.64 -0.83
N LYS A 116 -9.40 12.18 -0.41
CA LYS A 116 -8.25 12.34 -1.28
C LYS A 116 -7.69 10.98 -1.71
N LEU A 117 -7.67 10.03 -0.79
CA LEU A 117 -7.25 8.67 -1.11
C LEU A 117 -8.15 8.05 -2.18
N LEU A 118 -9.47 8.24 -2.07
CA LEU A 118 -10.41 7.76 -3.09
C LEU A 118 -10.12 8.38 -4.45
N GLU A 119 -9.86 9.67 -4.49
CA GLU A 119 -9.54 10.37 -5.74
C GLU A 119 -8.27 9.82 -6.39
N ILE A 120 -7.25 9.56 -5.57
CA ILE A 120 -5.99 8.99 -6.05
C ILE A 120 -6.22 7.60 -6.64
N ILE A 121 -6.97 6.76 -5.94
CA ILE A 121 -7.25 5.40 -6.40
C ILE A 121 -8.04 5.43 -7.71
N GLN A 122 -9.02 6.30 -7.81
CA GLN A 122 -9.79 6.45 -9.04
C GLN A 122 -8.90 6.89 -10.21
N SER A 123 -7.93 7.76 -9.96
CA SER A 123 -7.01 8.20 -11.00
C SER A 123 -6.11 7.07 -11.50
N LEU A 124 -5.81 6.09 -10.66
CA LEU A 124 -5.00 4.94 -11.06
C LEU A 124 -5.72 3.99 -12.00
N GLN A 125 -7.03 4.11 -12.09
CA GLN A 125 -7.85 3.22 -12.93
C GLN A 125 -8.01 3.72 -14.37
N GLN A 126 -7.44 4.85 -14.66
CA GLN A 126 -7.55 5.45 -16.00
C GLN A 126 -6.45 5.00 -16.95
#